data_835f6705188db71f7e0ed456e8ff2805
#
_entry.id   835f6705188db71f7e0ed456e8ff2805
#
_cell.length_a   1.000
_cell.length_b   1.000
_cell.length_c   1.000
_cell.angle_alpha   90.00
_cell.angle_beta   90.00
_cell.angle_gamma   90.00
#
_symmetry.space_group_name_H-M   'P 1'
#
loop_
_entity.id
_entity.type
_entity.pdbx_description
1 polymer ?
#
loop_
_entity_poly.entity_id
_entity_poly.type
_entity_poly.pdbx_seq_one_letter_code
_entity_poly.pdbx_strand_id
1 'polypeptide(L)'
;MTDIRGGVELPARREEIELQTVDGLTLVGELAMPLSGVPVATIVALHPLPTHGGFMDSHILRKAAARLPALADIAVLRFNFRGVTSPRGTSDGEFGEGVDEQHDLAAAMDFVAQRALPHPWIVGWSFGTEVALKYGRGHGLDGVILLSPPLHRTTDAEVAAWNGSATRVVALIPELDDYLRPAEAARRFAGAPDIELVNVEGGKHLWVGESQTYRVLSEIVQRLNPAALPLPTTWDDEPRSPA
;
A
#
# COMPACT_ATOMS: atom_id res chain seq x y z
N MET A 1 26.41 -3.32 -11.80
CA MET A 1 25.19 -4.13 -11.52
C MET A 1 25.08 -4.41 -10.04
N THR A 2 24.06 -3.92 -9.37
CA THR A 2 23.82 -4.04 -7.91
C THR A 2 22.61 -4.93 -7.66
N ASP A 3 22.72 -5.91 -6.75
CA ASP A 3 21.58 -6.76 -6.37
C ASP A 3 20.52 -5.92 -5.63
N ILE A 4 19.26 -6.00 -6.08
CA ILE A 4 18.13 -5.32 -5.45
C ILE A 4 17.62 -6.14 -4.27
N ARG A 5 18.24 -5.94 -3.09
CA ARG A 5 17.86 -6.65 -1.85
C ARG A 5 18.11 -5.79 -0.60
N GLY A 6 17.54 -6.22 0.52
CA GLY A 6 17.73 -5.55 1.82
C GLY A 6 17.22 -4.12 1.79
N GLY A 7 18.08 -3.20 2.17
CA GLY A 7 17.79 -1.75 2.24
C GLY A 7 18.14 -0.96 0.98
N VAL A 8 18.39 -1.63 -0.16
CA VAL A 8 18.70 -0.93 -1.43
C VAL A 8 17.55 -0.01 -1.80
N GLU A 9 17.89 1.26 -2.01
CA GLU A 9 17.01 2.31 -2.49
C GLU A 9 17.46 2.71 -3.90
N LEU A 10 16.56 2.55 -4.88
CA LEU A 10 16.80 2.90 -6.26
C LEU A 10 16.54 4.40 -6.51
N PRO A 11 17.12 4.97 -7.57
CA PRO A 11 16.95 6.38 -7.89
C PRO A 11 15.48 6.77 -8.08
N ALA A 12 15.05 7.81 -7.36
CA ALA A 12 13.70 8.37 -7.42
C ALA A 12 13.72 9.84 -6.99
N ARG A 13 12.73 10.61 -7.39
CA ARG A 13 12.45 11.93 -6.78
C ARG A 13 11.70 11.68 -5.49
N ARG A 14 12.23 12.17 -4.36
CA ARG A 14 11.62 12.00 -3.04
C ARG A 14 11.32 13.34 -2.44
N GLU A 15 10.14 13.47 -1.90
CA GLU A 15 9.64 14.68 -1.24
C GLU A 15 9.10 14.28 0.13
N GLU A 16 9.66 14.85 1.19
CA GLU A 16 9.03 14.79 2.51
C GLU A 16 7.80 15.71 2.49
N ILE A 17 6.68 15.21 2.98
CA ILE A 17 5.41 15.90 2.92
C ILE A 17 4.72 15.89 4.27
N GLU A 18 3.82 16.85 4.44
CA GLU A 18 2.83 16.88 5.52
C GLU A 18 1.43 16.81 4.94
N LEU A 19 0.58 15.97 5.54
CA LEU A 19 -0.83 15.86 5.20
C LEU A 19 -1.67 16.55 6.29
N GLN A 20 -2.61 17.40 5.89
CA GLN A 20 -3.49 18.08 6.82
C GLN A 20 -4.85 17.37 6.86
N THR A 21 -5.23 16.86 8.02
CA THR A 21 -6.52 16.20 8.19
C THR A 21 -7.65 17.22 8.44
N VAL A 22 -8.88 16.84 8.13
CA VAL A 22 -10.04 17.71 8.33
C VAL A 22 -10.29 18.06 9.80
N ASP A 23 -9.83 17.22 10.73
CA ASP A 23 -9.90 17.43 12.17
C ASP A 23 -8.65 18.16 12.74
N GLY A 24 -7.79 18.70 11.85
CA GLY A 24 -6.74 19.66 12.20
C GLY A 24 -5.41 19.05 12.61
N LEU A 25 -5.16 17.77 12.30
CA LEU A 25 -3.90 17.10 12.57
C LEU A 25 -2.95 17.22 11.37
N THR A 26 -1.64 17.23 11.66
CA THR A 26 -0.57 17.14 10.67
C THR A 26 0.05 15.76 10.69
N LEU A 27 0.05 15.08 9.54
CA LEU A 27 0.63 13.74 9.41
C LEU A 27 1.93 13.82 8.60
N VAL A 28 2.94 13.10 9.06
CA VAL A 28 4.25 13.01 8.39
C VAL A 28 4.21 11.96 7.28
N GLY A 29 4.72 12.30 6.09
CA GLY A 29 4.74 11.40 4.96
C GLY A 29 5.90 11.61 3.99
N GLU A 30 5.97 10.78 2.96
CA GLU A 30 6.89 10.88 1.84
C GLU A 30 6.17 10.52 0.54
N LEU A 31 6.41 11.30 -0.50
CA LEU A 31 6.07 10.97 -1.87
C LEU A 31 7.35 10.59 -2.64
N ALA A 32 7.42 9.33 -3.09
CA ALA A 32 8.48 8.86 -3.99
C ALA A 32 7.93 8.72 -5.41
N MET A 33 8.59 9.34 -6.39
CA MET A 33 8.16 9.37 -7.79
C MET A 33 9.29 8.95 -8.73
N PRO A 34 8.99 8.49 -9.95
CA PRO A 34 10.01 8.28 -10.99
C PRO A 34 10.89 9.52 -11.19
N LEU A 35 12.16 9.32 -11.56
CA LEU A 35 13.09 10.44 -11.79
C LEU A 35 12.60 11.37 -12.90
N SER A 36 11.94 10.84 -13.91
CA SER A 36 11.43 11.59 -15.07
C SER A 36 10.04 11.09 -15.46
N GLY A 37 9.32 11.92 -16.19
CA GLY A 37 7.96 11.59 -16.67
C GLY A 37 6.86 11.71 -15.61
N VAL A 38 5.66 11.36 -16.04
CA VAL A 38 4.48 11.23 -15.20
C VAL A 38 4.40 9.76 -14.75
N PRO A 39 4.14 9.47 -13.48
CA PRO A 39 3.97 8.08 -13.06
C PRO A 39 2.76 7.44 -13.79
N VAL A 40 2.83 6.15 -14.05
CA VAL A 40 1.73 5.41 -14.69
C VAL A 40 0.58 5.13 -13.72
N ALA A 41 0.86 5.10 -12.42
CA ALA A 41 -0.11 4.94 -11.35
C ALA A 41 0.46 5.47 -10.02
N THR A 42 -0.40 5.65 -9.04
CA THR A 42 -0.02 6.14 -7.71
C THR A 42 -0.52 5.18 -6.64
N ILE A 43 0.38 4.76 -5.74
CA ILE A 43 0.06 3.99 -4.54
C ILE A 43 -0.09 4.94 -3.35
N VAL A 44 -1.21 4.82 -2.63
CA VAL A 44 -1.38 5.34 -1.27
C VAL A 44 -1.19 4.16 -0.32
N ALA A 45 -0.09 4.16 0.43
CA ALA A 45 0.33 3.03 1.26
C ALA A 45 -0.17 3.22 2.71
N LEU A 46 -0.95 2.26 3.21
CA LEU A 46 -1.51 2.24 4.56
C LEU A 46 -0.79 1.18 5.40
N HIS A 47 -0.12 1.61 6.46
CA HIS A 47 0.77 0.76 7.23
C HIS A 47 0.06 -0.18 8.23
N PRO A 48 0.78 -1.21 8.75
CA PRO A 48 0.25 -2.12 9.77
C PRO A 48 -0.09 -1.42 11.09
N LEU A 49 -0.60 -2.20 12.03
CA LEU A 49 -1.12 -1.73 13.32
C LEU A 49 -0.09 -0.89 14.10
N PRO A 50 -0.40 0.40 14.38
CA PRO A 50 0.50 1.31 15.11
C PRO A 50 0.99 0.77 16.44
N THR A 51 0.10 0.22 17.25
CA THR A 51 0.41 -0.30 18.58
C THR A 51 1.30 -1.55 18.59
N HIS A 52 1.55 -2.13 17.40
CA HIS A 52 2.45 -3.25 17.20
C HIS A 52 3.68 -2.87 16.34
N GLY A 53 4.04 -1.60 16.36
CA GLY A 53 5.22 -1.09 15.66
C GLY A 53 5.00 -0.88 14.15
N GLY A 54 3.77 -0.76 13.70
CA GLY A 54 3.46 -0.36 12.32
C GLY A 54 3.70 1.13 12.10
N PHE A 55 4.35 1.48 10.99
CA PHE A 55 4.62 2.85 10.57
C PHE A 55 4.93 2.89 9.06
N MET A 56 5.04 4.07 8.48
CA MET A 56 5.21 4.25 7.03
C MET A 56 6.42 3.55 6.43
N ASP A 57 7.48 3.32 7.22
CA ASP A 57 8.68 2.59 6.81
C ASP A 57 8.64 1.09 7.15
N SER A 58 7.48 0.53 7.54
CA SER A 58 7.29 -0.92 7.63
C SER A 58 7.74 -1.58 6.34
N HIS A 59 8.53 -2.66 6.44
CA HIS A 59 9.51 -3.07 5.41
C HIS A 59 8.95 -3.26 3.99
N ILE A 60 7.72 -3.76 3.81
CA ILE A 60 7.09 -3.90 2.47
C ILE A 60 6.83 -2.53 1.85
N LEU A 61 6.25 -1.60 2.63
CA LEU A 61 5.91 -0.26 2.14
C LEU A 61 7.17 0.55 1.84
N ARG A 62 8.18 0.45 2.69
CA ARG A 62 9.49 1.05 2.45
C ARG A 62 10.14 0.51 1.18
N LYS A 63 10.11 -0.83 0.96
CA LYS A 63 10.67 -1.44 -0.25
C LYS A 63 9.86 -1.09 -1.51
N ALA A 64 8.55 -0.95 -1.41
CA ALA A 64 7.73 -0.44 -2.50
C ALA A 64 8.17 0.97 -2.92
N ALA A 65 8.27 1.90 -1.95
CA ALA A 65 8.74 3.26 -2.22
C ALA A 65 10.21 3.32 -2.67
N ALA A 66 11.06 2.41 -2.18
CA ALA A 66 12.46 2.34 -2.56
C ALA A 66 12.71 1.80 -3.98
N ARG A 67 11.77 1.05 -4.56
CA ARG A 67 12.00 0.27 -5.78
C ARG A 67 11.03 0.58 -6.91
N LEU A 68 9.72 0.71 -6.63
CA LEU A 68 8.69 0.81 -7.67
C LEU A 68 8.76 2.08 -8.53
N PRO A 69 9.18 3.25 -8.00
CA PRO A 69 9.36 4.41 -8.87
C PRO A 69 10.39 4.18 -9.99
N ALA A 70 11.49 3.49 -9.70
CA ALA A 70 12.53 3.20 -10.67
C ALA A 70 12.22 1.99 -11.55
N LEU A 71 11.57 0.95 -11.00
CA LEU A 71 11.37 -0.32 -11.69
C LEU A 71 10.10 -0.36 -12.53
N ALA A 72 9.07 0.40 -12.14
CA ALA A 72 7.74 0.28 -12.72
C ALA A 72 7.03 1.62 -12.95
N ASP A 73 7.73 2.74 -12.85
CA ASP A 73 7.18 4.10 -13.04
C ASP A 73 5.93 4.39 -12.16
N ILE A 74 5.88 3.84 -10.96
CA ILE A 74 4.78 3.99 -10.03
C ILE A 74 5.15 4.98 -8.94
N ALA A 75 4.31 5.99 -8.69
CA ALA A 75 4.45 6.87 -7.53
C ALA A 75 4.01 6.14 -6.26
N VAL A 76 4.70 6.36 -5.15
CA VAL A 76 4.35 5.79 -3.84
C VAL A 76 4.27 6.88 -2.81
N LEU A 77 3.06 7.18 -2.36
CA LEU A 77 2.75 8.01 -1.21
C LEU A 77 2.63 7.11 0.02
N ARG A 78 3.42 7.36 1.03
CA ARG A 78 3.36 6.69 2.33
C ARG A 78 3.42 7.71 3.45
N PHE A 79 2.70 7.47 4.52
CA PHE A 79 2.60 8.38 5.65
C PHE A 79 2.38 7.59 6.95
N ASN A 80 2.69 8.24 8.07
CA ASN A 80 2.34 7.73 9.38
C ASN A 80 0.90 8.10 9.70
N PHE A 81 0.07 7.14 10.09
CA PHE A 81 -1.22 7.43 10.70
C PHE A 81 -1.05 8.31 11.94
N ARG A 82 -2.14 8.92 12.41
CA ARG A 82 -2.20 9.74 13.62
C ARG A 82 -1.55 9.05 14.82
N GLY A 83 -0.80 9.83 15.61
CA GLY A 83 -0.11 9.36 16.82
C GLY A 83 1.11 8.49 16.59
N VAL A 84 1.51 8.24 15.33
CA VAL A 84 2.64 7.36 15.00
C VAL A 84 3.94 8.16 14.93
N THR A 85 4.96 7.69 15.64
CA THR A 85 6.33 8.19 15.59
C THR A 85 7.21 7.28 14.74
N SER A 86 8.04 7.86 13.88
CA SER A 86 9.03 7.17 13.06
C SER A 86 10.34 7.97 13.02
N PRO A 87 11.42 7.44 12.44
CA PRO A 87 12.64 8.23 12.20
C PRO A 87 12.42 9.49 11.35
N ARG A 88 11.29 9.60 10.64
CA ARG A 88 10.94 10.75 9.80
C ARG A 88 10.13 11.82 10.54
N GLY A 89 9.74 11.59 11.77
CA GLY A 89 8.94 12.50 12.59
C GLY A 89 7.74 11.82 13.22
N THR A 90 6.93 12.62 13.89
CA THR A 90 5.71 12.18 14.59
C THR A 90 4.49 12.82 13.93
N SER A 91 3.52 12.02 13.54
CA SER A 91 2.18 12.50 13.18
C SER A 91 1.41 12.90 14.43
N ASP A 92 0.67 14.00 14.34
CA ASP A 92 -0.16 14.50 15.44
C ASP A 92 -1.25 13.51 15.85
N GLY A 93 -1.87 13.74 16.99
CA GLY A 93 -3.00 12.99 17.51
C GLY A 93 -2.61 11.70 18.20
N GLU A 94 -3.57 10.79 18.30
CA GLU A 94 -3.46 9.48 18.94
C GLU A 94 -4.10 8.40 18.05
N PHE A 95 -3.73 7.14 18.25
CA PHE A 95 -4.32 6.01 17.54
C PHE A 95 -5.84 5.94 17.74
N GLY A 96 -6.59 6.03 16.64
CA GLY A 96 -8.06 6.13 16.62
C GLY A 96 -8.77 4.78 16.47
N GLU A 97 -8.12 3.65 16.81
CA GLU A 97 -8.69 2.29 16.80
C GLU A 97 -9.30 1.84 15.43
N GLY A 98 -8.88 2.46 14.33
CA GLY A 98 -9.40 2.20 12.99
C GLY A 98 -10.71 2.94 12.71
N VAL A 99 -11.02 3.98 13.48
CA VAL A 99 -12.16 4.88 13.27
C VAL A 99 -11.68 6.23 12.76
N ASP A 100 -10.83 6.92 13.53
CA ASP A 100 -10.40 8.28 13.18
C ASP A 100 -9.38 8.28 12.03
N GLU A 101 -8.73 7.15 11.73
CA GLU A 101 -7.85 6.98 10.55
C GLU A 101 -8.60 7.18 9.21
N GLN A 102 -9.93 7.28 9.21
CA GLN A 102 -10.69 7.75 8.05
C GLN A 102 -10.26 9.16 7.60
N HIS A 103 -9.96 10.05 8.54
CA HIS A 103 -9.52 11.40 8.23
C HIS A 103 -8.09 11.44 7.69
N ASP A 104 -7.25 10.50 8.13
CA ASP A 104 -5.88 10.34 7.66
C ASP A 104 -5.86 9.85 6.20
N LEU A 105 -6.69 8.84 5.90
CA LEU A 105 -6.88 8.37 4.53
C LEU A 105 -7.44 9.47 3.64
N ALA A 106 -8.46 10.19 4.09
CA ALA A 106 -9.05 11.29 3.33
C ALA A 106 -8.00 12.36 3.00
N ALA A 107 -7.17 12.77 3.98
CA ALA A 107 -6.08 13.73 3.76
C ALA A 107 -5.06 13.24 2.71
N ALA A 108 -4.72 11.95 2.74
CA ALA A 108 -3.84 11.36 1.74
C ALA A 108 -4.47 11.35 0.33
N MET A 109 -5.75 11.05 0.22
CA MET A 109 -6.47 11.07 -1.06
C MET A 109 -6.65 12.49 -1.60
N ASP A 110 -6.91 13.46 -0.73
CA ASP A 110 -6.98 14.88 -1.09
C ASP A 110 -5.63 15.38 -1.61
N PHE A 111 -4.53 14.98 -0.98
CA PHE A 111 -3.18 15.28 -1.47
C PHE A 111 -2.94 14.72 -2.87
N VAL A 112 -3.31 13.46 -3.12
CA VAL A 112 -3.20 12.81 -4.43
C VAL A 112 -4.01 13.59 -5.49
N ALA A 113 -5.22 14.00 -5.15
CA ALA A 113 -6.09 14.78 -6.05
C ALA A 113 -5.51 16.18 -6.33
N GLN A 114 -5.04 16.91 -5.29
CA GLN A 114 -4.44 18.24 -5.43
C GLN A 114 -3.16 18.23 -6.27
N ARG A 115 -2.38 17.15 -6.19
CA ARG A 115 -1.17 16.95 -6.99
C ARG A 115 -1.45 16.38 -8.39
N ALA A 116 -2.72 16.11 -8.72
CA ALA A 116 -3.14 15.46 -9.96
C ALA A 116 -2.35 14.17 -10.26
N LEU A 117 -2.07 13.39 -9.21
CA LEU A 117 -1.36 12.12 -9.36
C LEU A 117 -2.29 11.07 -10.00
N PRO A 118 -1.85 10.39 -11.07
CA PRO A 118 -2.74 9.56 -11.88
C PRO A 118 -3.04 8.21 -11.24
N HIS A 119 -4.17 7.63 -11.61
CA HIS A 119 -4.54 6.23 -11.35
C HIS A 119 -4.29 5.80 -9.90
N PRO A 120 -5.01 6.40 -8.92
CA PRO A 120 -4.76 6.12 -7.50
C PRO A 120 -5.19 4.72 -7.10
N TRP A 121 -4.30 4.01 -6.43
CA TRP A 121 -4.52 2.72 -5.79
C TRP A 121 -4.19 2.80 -4.30
N ILE A 122 -4.99 2.18 -3.46
CA ILE A 122 -4.61 1.94 -2.07
C ILE A 122 -3.89 0.60 -1.97
N VAL A 123 -2.76 0.57 -1.27
CA VAL A 123 -2.10 -0.66 -0.82
C VAL A 123 -2.08 -0.66 0.70
N GLY A 124 -3.00 -1.39 1.31
CA GLY A 124 -3.08 -1.56 2.75
C GLY A 124 -2.36 -2.84 3.20
N TRP A 125 -1.68 -2.78 4.34
CA TRP A 125 -1.09 -3.97 4.96
C TRP A 125 -1.63 -4.16 6.37
N SER A 126 -2.14 -5.38 6.69
CA SER A 126 -2.70 -5.72 7.99
C SER A 126 -3.77 -4.71 8.42
N PHE A 127 -3.59 -3.95 9.51
CA PHE A 127 -4.49 -2.87 9.92
C PHE A 127 -4.83 -1.89 8.79
N GLY A 128 -3.85 -1.52 7.96
CA GLY A 128 -4.10 -0.66 6.80
C GLY A 128 -5.12 -1.22 5.80
N THR A 129 -5.32 -2.54 5.76
CA THR A 129 -6.39 -3.15 4.95
C THR A 129 -7.78 -2.88 5.51
N GLU A 130 -7.90 -2.81 6.83
CA GLU A 130 -9.16 -2.53 7.50
C GLU A 130 -9.58 -1.07 7.27
N VAL A 131 -8.63 -0.12 7.35
CA VAL A 131 -8.87 1.28 6.99
C VAL A 131 -9.28 1.40 5.52
N ALA A 132 -8.59 0.68 4.61
CA ALA A 132 -8.92 0.67 3.19
C ALA A 132 -10.34 0.13 2.92
N LEU A 133 -10.71 -1.00 3.54
CA LEU A 133 -12.04 -1.62 3.35
C LEU A 133 -13.16 -0.76 3.90
N LYS A 134 -12.97 -0.11 5.04
CA LYS A 134 -13.98 0.73 5.68
C LYS A 134 -14.18 2.07 4.97
N TYR A 135 -13.10 2.70 4.55
CA TYR A 135 -13.14 4.11 4.15
C TYR A 135 -12.62 4.39 2.73
N GLY A 136 -12.04 3.40 2.03
CA GLY A 136 -11.46 3.61 0.69
C GLY A 136 -12.50 3.89 -0.41
N ARG A 137 -13.77 3.52 -0.20
CA ARG A 137 -14.83 3.76 -1.19
C ARG A 137 -15.12 5.26 -1.34
N GLY A 138 -15.38 5.66 -2.59
CA GLY A 138 -15.77 7.05 -2.87
C GLY A 138 -14.62 8.01 -3.19
N HIS A 139 -13.37 7.56 -3.12
CA HIS A 139 -12.19 8.37 -3.42
C HIS A 139 -11.72 8.33 -4.88
N GLY A 140 -12.50 7.75 -5.79
CA GLY A 140 -12.11 7.69 -7.21
C GLY A 140 -10.91 6.78 -7.48
N LEU A 141 -10.80 5.68 -6.74
CA LEU A 141 -9.70 4.72 -6.86
C LEU A 141 -9.86 3.82 -8.09
N ASP A 142 -8.76 3.54 -8.78
CA ASP A 142 -8.70 2.47 -9.78
C ASP A 142 -8.69 1.09 -9.10
N GLY A 143 -8.11 0.98 -7.91
CA GLY A 143 -8.16 -0.25 -7.15
C GLY A 143 -7.63 -0.18 -5.72
N VAL A 144 -7.75 -1.32 -5.05
CA VAL A 144 -7.27 -1.55 -3.69
C VAL A 144 -6.57 -2.91 -3.63
N ILE A 145 -5.38 -2.94 -3.05
CA ILE A 145 -4.66 -4.18 -2.77
C ILE A 145 -4.56 -4.34 -1.25
N LEU A 146 -5.07 -5.46 -0.77
CA LEU A 146 -5.10 -5.82 0.66
C LEU A 146 -4.02 -6.87 0.93
N LEU A 147 -2.99 -6.51 1.68
CA LEU A 147 -1.91 -7.42 2.09
C LEU A 147 -2.20 -7.98 3.48
N SER A 148 -2.43 -9.29 3.58
CA SER A 148 -2.72 -9.98 4.85
C SER A 148 -3.85 -9.31 5.64
N PRO A 149 -5.09 -9.19 5.10
CA PRO A 149 -6.19 -8.56 5.82
C PRO A 149 -6.61 -9.42 7.02
N PRO A 150 -6.54 -8.92 8.28
CA PRO A 150 -6.93 -9.70 9.45
C PRO A 150 -8.44 -9.69 9.71
N LEU A 151 -9.16 -8.68 9.20
CA LEU A 151 -10.60 -8.45 9.36
C LEU A 151 -11.08 -8.45 10.83
N HIS A 152 -10.26 -7.89 11.73
CA HIS A 152 -10.62 -7.79 13.16
C HIS A 152 -11.54 -6.60 13.44
N ARG A 153 -11.35 -5.50 12.71
CA ARG A 153 -12.11 -4.25 12.83
C ARG A 153 -13.05 -4.00 11.66
N THR A 154 -13.09 -4.93 10.70
CA THR A 154 -13.93 -4.85 9.51
C THR A 154 -15.06 -5.87 9.60
N THR A 155 -16.28 -5.41 9.45
CA THR A 155 -17.48 -6.25 9.43
C THR A 155 -17.71 -6.91 8.08
N ASP A 156 -18.46 -8.00 8.04
CA ASP A 156 -18.83 -8.65 6.78
C ASP A 156 -19.67 -7.72 5.87
N ALA A 157 -20.43 -6.79 6.46
CA ALA A 157 -21.18 -5.79 5.72
C ALA A 157 -20.26 -4.77 5.02
N GLU A 158 -19.19 -4.33 5.68
CA GLU A 158 -18.18 -3.44 5.07
C GLU A 158 -17.41 -4.14 3.95
N VAL A 159 -17.11 -5.43 4.09
CA VAL A 159 -16.56 -6.26 3.01
C VAL A 159 -17.55 -6.38 1.84
N ALA A 160 -18.80 -6.75 2.13
CA ALA A 160 -19.84 -6.93 1.11
C ALA A 160 -20.17 -5.63 0.36
N ALA A 161 -19.94 -4.47 0.97
CA ALA A 161 -20.16 -3.18 0.33
C ALA A 161 -19.27 -2.93 -0.90
N TRP A 162 -18.21 -3.69 -1.09
CA TRP A 162 -17.34 -3.62 -2.27
C TRP A 162 -17.88 -4.41 -3.47
N ASN A 163 -18.90 -5.27 -3.27
CA ASN A 163 -19.52 -6.00 -4.35
C ASN A 163 -20.21 -5.05 -5.35
N GLY A 164 -20.01 -5.26 -6.63
CA GLY A 164 -20.52 -4.39 -7.70
C GLY A 164 -19.83 -3.01 -7.78
N SER A 165 -18.73 -2.80 -7.05
CA SER A 165 -17.93 -1.58 -7.17
C SER A 165 -17.18 -1.55 -8.50
N ALA A 166 -17.05 -0.37 -9.11
CA ALA A 166 -16.15 -0.17 -10.25
C ALA A 166 -14.68 -0.24 -9.86
N THR A 167 -14.36 -0.03 -8.57
CA THR A 167 -13.00 -0.14 -8.03
C THR A 167 -12.59 -1.61 -7.92
N ARG A 168 -11.47 -1.97 -8.51
CA ARG A 168 -10.93 -3.33 -8.42
C ARG A 168 -10.34 -3.58 -7.02
N VAL A 169 -10.72 -4.70 -6.39
CA VAL A 169 -10.17 -5.08 -5.07
C VAL A 169 -9.50 -6.43 -5.16
N VAL A 170 -8.27 -6.51 -4.66
CA VAL A 170 -7.45 -7.73 -4.64
C VAL A 170 -6.92 -7.96 -3.23
N ALA A 171 -7.11 -9.14 -2.68
CA ALA A 171 -6.59 -9.51 -1.38
C ALA A 171 -5.53 -10.62 -1.52
N LEU A 172 -4.31 -10.33 -1.10
CA LEU A 172 -3.22 -11.30 -1.00
C LEU A 172 -3.31 -11.98 0.36
N ILE A 173 -3.65 -13.26 0.34
CA ILE A 173 -3.85 -14.08 1.53
C ILE A 173 -2.67 -15.02 1.72
N PRO A 174 -1.81 -14.81 2.73
CA PRO A 174 -0.72 -15.73 3.01
C PRO A 174 -1.23 -17.08 3.47
N GLU A 175 -0.66 -18.16 2.96
CA GLU A 175 -1.07 -19.53 3.33
C GLU A 175 -0.88 -19.79 4.83
N LEU A 176 0.20 -19.27 5.40
CA LEU A 176 0.61 -19.47 6.78
C LEU A 176 0.35 -18.23 7.66
N ASP A 177 -0.70 -17.47 7.32
CA ASP A 177 -1.09 -16.29 8.09
C ASP A 177 -1.56 -16.70 9.50
N ASP A 178 -1.20 -15.91 10.50
CA ASP A 178 -1.57 -16.17 11.89
C ASP A 178 -3.01 -15.68 12.21
N TYR A 179 -3.57 -14.80 11.36
CA TYR A 179 -4.89 -14.17 11.59
C TYR A 179 -5.96 -14.67 10.62
N LEU A 180 -5.67 -14.71 9.31
CA LEU A 180 -6.66 -15.07 8.29
C LEU A 180 -6.03 -15.94 7.20
N ARG A 181 -6.26 -17.23 7.27
CA ARG A 181 -5.80 -18.21 6.27
C ARG A 181 -6.76 -18.33 5.09
N PRO A 182 -6.32 -18.90 3.94
CA PRO A 182 -7.11 -18.94 2.72
C PRO A 182 -8.54 -19.50 2.88
N ALA A 183 -8.72 -20.60 3.61
CA ALA A 183 -10.05 -21.19 3.83
C ALA A 183 -10.98 -20.28 4.64
N GLU A 184 -10.45 -19.55 5.62
CA GLU A 184 -11.19 -18.57 6.39
C GLU A 184 -11.49 -17.34 5.55
N ALA A 185 -10.47 -16.83 4.81
CA ALA A 185 -10.64 -15.71 3.90
C ALA A 185 -11.76 -15.96 2.89
N ALA A 186 -11.80 -17.13 2.27
CA ALA A 186 -12.88 -17.51 1.34
C ALA A 186 -14.27 -17.39 1.97
N ARG A 187 -14.42 -17.72 3.26
CA ARG A 187 -15.71 -17.55 3.99
C ARG A 187 -16.02 -16.09 4.28
N ARG A 188 -15.01 -15.33 4.78
CA ARG A 188 -15.19 -13.93 5.19
C ARG A 188 -15.45 -13.00 4.00
N PHE A 189 -14.89 -13.31 2.83
CA PHE A 189 -15.10 -12.57 1.59
C PHE A 189 -16.26 -13.10 0.73
N ALA A 190 -16.98 -14.13 1.16
CA ALA A 190 -18.07 -14.73 0.39
C ALA A 190 -19.20 -13.76 0.00
N GLY A 191 -19.42 -12.69 0.81
CA GLY A 191 -20.38 -11.63 0.54
C GLY A 191 -19.93 -10.63 -0.53
N ALA A 192 -18.68 -10.69 -0.98
CA ALA A 192 -18.11 -9.81 -1.99
C ALA A 192 -17.33 -10.63 -3.04
N PRO A 193 -18.04 -11.39 -3.91
CA PRO A 193 -17.42 -12.28 -4.90
C PRO A 193 -16.56 -11.55 -5.95
N ASP A 194 -16.73 -10.23 -6.10
CA ASP A 194 -15.92 -9.41 -7.01
C ASP A 194 -14.52 -9.11 -6.46
N ILE A 195 -14.26 -9.39 -5.17
CA ILE A 195 -12.92 -9.29 -4.59
C ILE A 195 -12.08 -10.48 -5.02
N GLU A 196 -10.99 -10.21 -5.73
CA GLU A 196 -10.03 -11.24 -6.15
C GLU A 196 -9.22 -11.73 -4.95
N LEU A 197 -9.30 -13.02 -4.60
CA LEU A 197 -8.47 -13.62 -3.56
C LEU A 197 -7.26 -14.34 -4.18
N VAL A 198 -6.06 -13.87 -3.84
CA VAL A 198 -4.79 -14.45 -4.26
C VAL A 198 -4.14 -15.18 -3.09
N ASN A 199 -4.21 -16.50 -3.10
CA ASN A 199 -3.54 -17.32 -2.08
C ASN A 199 -2.03 -17.37 -2.37
N VAL A 200 -1.20 -17.01 -1.40
CA VAL A 200 0.25 -16.98 -1.55
C VAL A 200 0.88 -18.11 -0.75
N GLU A 201 1.33 -19.15 -1.46
CA GLU A 201 1.97 -20.34 -0.89
C GLU A 201 3.22 -19.96 -0.09
N GLY A 202 3.39 -20.56 1.08
CA GLY A 202 4.48 -20.29 2.02
C GLY A 202 4.50 -18.86 2.59
N GLY A 203 3.54 -18.01 2.21
CA GLY A 203 3.41 -16.65 2.71
C GLY A 203 3.08 -16.63 4.21
N LYS A 204 3.62 -15.65 4.92
CA LYS A 204 3.29 -15.33 6.31
C LYS A 204 2.84 -13.89 6.43
N HIS A 205 2.12 -13.57 7.51
CA HIS A 205 1.53 -12.24 7.76
C HIS A 205 2.48 -11.06 7.48
N LEU A 206 3.73 -11.20 7.88
CA LEU A 206 4.72 -10.13 7.79
C LEU A 206 5.51 -10.10 6.48
N TRP A 207 5.30 -11.02 5.53
CA TRP A 207 6.00 -11.04 4.23
C TRP A 207 7.53 -10.95 4.32
N VAL A 208 8.13 -11.60 5.33
CA VAL A 208 9.57 -11.52 5.61
C VAL A 208 10.38 -12.27 4.54
N GLY A 209 11.46 -11.65 4.10
CA GLY A 209 12.39 -12.21 3.11
C GLY A 209 12.22 -11.59 1.72
N GLU A 210 13.29 -11.65 0.91
CA GLU A 210 13.28 -11.02 -0.43
C GLU A 210 12.33 -11.72 -1.40
N SER A 211 12.19 -13.05 -1.32
CA SER A 211 11.25 -13.79 -2.15
C SER A 211 9.81 -13.35 -1.91
N GLN A 212 9.42 -13.17 -0.65
CA GLN A 212 8.07 -12.69 -0.29
C GLN A 212 7.88 -11.23 -0.70
N THR A 213 8.90 -10.39 -0.49
CA THR A 213 8.89 -9.00 -0.97
C THR A 213 8.72 -8.95 -2.49
N TYR A 214 9.52 -9.72 -3.22
CA TYR A 214 9.45 -9.80 -4.68
C TYR A 214 8.06 -10.24 -5.15
N ARG A 215 7.47 -11.25 -4.49
CA ARG A 215 6.12 -11.72 -4.79
C ARG A 215 5.09 -10.59 -4.59
N VAL A 216 5.11 -9.89 -3.45
CA VAL A 216 4.17 -8.79 -3.19
C VAL A 216 4.34 -7.65 -4.20
N LEU A 217 5.57 -7.21 -4.46
CA LEU A 217 5.82 -6.13 -5.43
C LEU A 217 5.40 -6.55 -6.84
N SER A 218 5.63 -7.79 -7.25
CA SER A 218 5.19 -8.31 -8.55
C SER A 218 3.66 -8.35 -8.66
N GLU A 219 2.95 -8.73 -7.60
CA GLU A 219 1.48 -8.70 -7.56
C GLU A 219 0.93 -7.27 -7.68
N ILE A 220 1.58 -6.31 -7.03
CA ILE A 220 1.25 -4.89 -7.18
C ILE A 220 1.45 -4.46 -8.63
N VAL A 221 2.64 -4.69 -9.19
CA VAL A 221 2.99 -4.25 -10.54
C VAL A 221 2.12 -4.95 -11.60
N GLN A 222 1.75 -6.21 -11.40
CA GLN A 222 0.82 -6.93 -12.31
C GLN A 222 -0.50 -6.19 -12.50
N ARG A 223 -0.95 -5.40 -11.53
CA ARG A 223 -2.22 -4.67 -11.58
C ARG A 223 -2.07 -3.22 -12.01
N LEU A 224 -0.95 -2.58 -11.67
CA LEU A 224 -0.73 -1.16 -11.92
C LEU A 224 0.05 -0.90 -13.22
N ASN A 225 1.07 -1.70 -13.52
CA ASN A 225 1.90 -1.59 -14.72
C ASN A 225 2.45 -2.95 -15.15
N PRO A 226 1.63 -3.85 -15.71
CA PRO A 226 2.05 -5.20 -16.09
C PRO A 226 3.19 -5.22 -17.13
N ALA A 227 3.37 -4.14 -17.90
CA ALA A 227 4.45 -4.04 -18.88
C ALA A 227 5.86 -3.98 -18.23
N ALA A 228 5.93 -3.63 -16.94
CA ALA A 228 7.19 -3.60 -16.19
C ALA A 228 7.62 -4.98 -15.63
N LEU A 229 6.84 -6.03 -15.86
CA LEU A 229 7.16 -7.39 -15.40
C LEU A 229 7.95 -8.19 -16.44
N PRO A 230 8.82 -9.13 -16.01
CA PRO A 230 9.18 -9.40 -14.61
C PRO A 230 10.04 -8.29 -14.01
N LEU A 231 9.86 -8.00 -12.71
CA LEU A 231 10.70 -7.02 -12.03
C LEU A 231 12.16 -7.49 -12.04
N PRO A 232 13.13 -6.62 -12.39
CA PRO A 232 14.53 -6.97 -12.31
C PRO A 232 14.97 -7.19 -10.86
N THR A 233 15.89 -8.13 -10.65
CA THR A 233 16.53 -8.41 -9.36
C THR A 233 17.88 -7.72 -9.19
N THR A 234 18.35 -7.07 -10.24
CA THR A 234 19.59 -6.29 -10.26
C THR A 234 19.34 -4.92 -10.88
N TRP A 235 20.14 -3.94 -10.52
CA TRP A 235 20.09 -2.57 -11.04
C TRP A 235 21.46 -2.17 -11.61
N ASP A 236 21.44 -1.58 -12.80
CA ASP A 236 22.59 -0.91 -13.38
C ASP A 236 22.36 0.60 -13.33
N ASP A 237 23.36 1.34 -12.86
CA ASP A 237 23.30 2.80 -12.71
C ASP A 237 23.33 3.55 -14.07
N GLU A 238 23.29 2.84 -15.20
CA GLU A 238 23.19 3.48 -16.51
C GLU A 238 21.76 4.01 -16.73
N PRO A 239 21.62 5.28 -17.18
CA PRO A 239 20.30 5.83 -17.49
C PRO A 239 19.65 4.99 -18.60
N ARG A 240 18.43 4.52 -18.37
CA ARG A 240 17.61 3.91 -19.42
C ARG A 240 17.46 4.93 -20.55
N SER A 241 17.93 4.59 -21.76
CA SER A 241 17.68 5.41 -22.94
C SER A 241 16.16 5.54 -23.13
N PRO A 242 15.65 6.76 -23.39
CA PRO A 242 14.24 6.92 -23.69
C PRO A 242 13.89 6.10 -24.95
N ALA A 243 12.82 5.31 -24.83
CA ALA A 243 12.26 4.55 -25.94
C ALA A 243 11.52 5.48 -26.91
#